data_00f75da87871ec49a8484048a56b11cc
#
_entry.id   00f75da87871ec49a8484048a56b11cc
#
_cell.length_a   1.000
_cell.length_b   1.000
_cell.length_c   1.000
_cell.angle_alpha   90.00
_cell.angle_beta   90.00
_cell.angle_gamma   90.00
#
_symmetry.space_group_name_H-M   'P 1'
#
loop_
_entity.id
_entity.type
_entity.pdbx_description
1 polymer ?
#
loop_
_entity_poly.entity_id
_entity_poly.type
_entity_poly.pdbx_seq_one_letter_code
_entity_poly.pdbx_strand_id
1 'polypeptide(L)'
;MAREYSESAGSATDCETEGEFRNHSLVLPPAAAGLRLDQALARELPQYSRARLQGWIEAGAVKVDGRQMRGKDKVLGGEQVQIAARLEADDRVVAEAQPLAVVHQDRALFVINKPPGMVVHPGAGNPSHTLQNALLALDPKLALVPRAGLVHRLDKDTSGLLVVARTLEAHARLVAALGEREIERNYIAICTGVMTGGGTVDAPIGRHRAQRTRMAVRNDGREAVTHYRVAERYRAHTLVRVQLETGRTHQIRVHLAHIGYPIIGDPVYAGRRRLPAGCSPALTAALGAFPRQALHAARLALAHPTTGRSLEWEAPPPEDMARLIAVLEADQQQHERT
;
A
#
# COMPACT_ATOMS: atom_id res chain seq x y z
N MET A 1 -45.50 -37.84 21.73
CA MET A 1 -45.94 -36.46 21.35
C MET A 1 -44.74 -35.68 20.93
N ALA A 2 -44.46 -35.66 19.65
CA ALA A 2 -43.39 -34.90 19.04
C ALA A 2 -43.98 -33.54 18.61
N ARG A 3 -43.32 -32.42 19.00
CA ARG A 3 -43.66 -31.10 18.48
C ARG A 3 -42.63 -30.76 17.39
N GLU A 4 -43.12 -30.62 16.18
CA GLU A 4 -42.44 -30.06 15.03
C GLU A 4 -42.23 -28.56 15.26
N TYR A 5 -40.96 -28.10 15.12
CA TYR A 5 -40.63 -26.70 14.96
C TYR A 5 -40.39 -26.46 13.47
N SER A 6 -41.26 -25.67 12.87
CA SER A 6 -41.09 -25.15 11.52
C SER A 6 -40.07 -24.03 11.56
N GLU A 7 -38.94 -24.21 10.86
CA GLU A 7 -38.01 -23.13 10.52
C GLU A 7 -38.63 -22.24 9.44
N SER A 8 -38.95 -21.03 9.82
CA SER A 8 -39.23 -19.95 8.88
C SER A 8 -37.92 -19.42 8.32
N ALA A 9 -37.67 -19.64 7.04
CA ALA A 9 -36.61 -19.03 6.28
C ALA A 9 -36.81 -17.49 6.29
N GLY A 10 -35.99 -16.80 7.07
CA GLY A 10 -35.87 -15.33 7.03
C GLY A 10 -35.21 -14.92 5.73
N SER A 11 -35.91 -14.16 4.92
CA SER A 11 -35.43 -13.53 3.70
C SER A 11 -34.15 -12.71 3.99
N ALA A 12 -33.10 -12.96 3.23
CA ALA A 12 -31.95 -12.10 3.13
C ALA A 12 -32.43 -10.71 2.66
N THR A 13 -32.48 -9.76 3.57
CA THR A 13 -32.65 -8.35 3.23
C THR A 13 -31.39 -7.90 2.51
N ASP A 14 -31.49 -7.66 1.22
CA ASP A 14 -30.54 -6.90 0.43
C ASP A 14 -30.29 -5.55 1.14
N CYS A 15 -29.16 -5.43 1.78
CA CYS A 15 -28.67 -4.17 2.30
C CYS A 15 -28.18 -3.33 1.11
N GLU A 16 -29.13 -2.72 0.39
CA GLU A 16 -28.80 -1.67 -0.59
C GLU A 16 -28.05 -0.59 0.17
N THR A 17 -26.77 -0.45 -0.11
CA THR A 17 -25.97 0.67 0.35
C THR A 17 -26.48 1.91 -0.37
N GLU A 18 -27.50 2.56 0.21
CA GLU A 18 -28.01 3.84 -0.30
C GLU A 18 -26.85 4.82 -0.36
N GLY A 19 -26.47 5.24 -1.58
CA GLY A 19 -25.38 6.17 -1.80
C GLY A 19 -25.64 7.48 -1.08
N GLU A 20 -24.66 7.93 -0.33
CA GLU A 20 -24.73 9.17 0.47
C GLU A 20 -24.73 10.38 -0.45
N PHE A 21 -25.73 11.29 -0.34
CA PHE A 21 -25.75 12.55 -1.07
C PHE A 21 -24.70 13.52 -0.53
N ARG A 22 -23.93 14.10 -1.42
CA ARG A 22 -22.92 15.14 -1.13
C ARG A 22 -23.25 16.43 -1.88
N ASN A 23 -23.39 17.51 -1.13
CA ASN A 23 -23.58 18.85 -1.66
C ASN A 23 -22.31 19.67 -1.37
N HIS A 24 -21.73 20.27 -2.40
CA HIS A 24 -20.63 21.21 -2.25
C HIS A 24 -21.00 22.53 -2.95
N SER A 25 -20.61 23.63 -2.32
CA SER A 25 -20.62 24.96 -2.93
C SER A 25 -19.26 25.59 -2.69
N LEU A 26 -18.56 25.96 -3.74
CA LEU A 26 -17.22 26.57 -3.67
C LEU A 26 -17.05 27.59 -4.77
N VAL A 27 -16.10 28.50 -4.59
CA VAL A 27 -15.65 29.45 -5.61
C VAL A 27 -14.26 29.00 -6.08
N LEU A 28 -14.09 28.86 -7.39
CA LEU A 28 -12.79 28.51 -7.94
C LEU A 28 -11.79 29.64 -7.70
N PRO A 29 -10.59 29.34 -7.17
CA PRO A 29 -9.59 30.38 -6.94
C PRO A 29 -9.07 30.97 -8.27
N PRO A 30 -8.58 32.23 -8.28
CA PRO A 30 -7.98 32.82 -9.49
C PRO A 30 -6.86 31.97 -10.10
N ALA A 31 -6.12 31.23 -9.28
CA ALA A 31 -5.07 30.30 -9.70
C ALA A 31 -5.59 29.08 -10.51
N ALA A 32 -6.90 28.87 -10.57
CA ALA A 32 -7.50 27.84 -11.42
C ALA A 32 -7.69 28.32 -12.87
N ALA A 33 -7.52 29.60 -13.17
CA ALA A 33 -7.68 30.14 -14.50
C ALA A 33 -6.87 29.38 -15.55
N GLY A 34 -7.53 29.03 -16.66
CA GLY A 34 -6.95 28.27 -17.77
C GLY A 34 -6.83 26.77 -17.56
N LEU A 35 -7.11 26.27 -16.35
CA LEU A 35 -7.22 24.83 -16.11
C LEU A 35 -8.53 24.29 -16.71
N ARG A 36 -8.55 23.01 -16.99
CA ARG A 36 -9.79 22.30 -17.31
C ARG A 36 -10.63 22.16 -16.04
N LEU A 37 -11.96 22.19 -16.17
CA LEU A 37 -12.87 22.06 -15.03
C LEU A 37 -12.57 20.80 -14.17
N ASP A 38 -12.33 19.64 -14.81
CA ASP A 38 -12.02 18.41 -14.11
C ASP A 38 -10.69 18.49 -13.30
N GLN A 39 -9.74 19.31 -13.77
CA GLN A 39 -8.47 19.54 -13.06
C GLN A 39 -8.64 20.57 -11.93
N ALA A 40 -9.39 21.63 -12.17
CA ALA A 40 -9.67 22.63 -11.16
C ALA A 40 -10.41 21.99 -9.96
N LEU A 41 -11.48 21.24 -10.24
CA LEU A 41 -12.24 20.55 -9.20
C LEU A 41 -11.39 19.52 -8.43
N ALA A 42 -10.50 18.78 -9.11
CA ALA A 42 -9.63 17.82 -8.43
C ALA A 42 -8.59 18.47 -7.49
N ARG A 43 -8.26 19.75 -7.68
CA ARG A 43 -7.42 20.53 -6.76
C ARG A 43 -8.20 21.01 -5.54
N GLU A 44 -9.41 21.50 -5.76
CA GLU A 44 -10.26 22.07 -4.71
C GLU A 44 -10.96 20.99 -3.86
N LEU A 45 -11.15 19.80 -4.42
CA LEU A 45 -11.84 18.67 -3.78
C LEU A 45 -10.95 17.41 -3.80
N PRO A 46 -9.79 17.44 -3.12
CA PRO A 46 -8.79 16.37 -3.16
C PRO A 46 -9.29 15.04 -2.57
N GLN A 47 -10.39 15.05 -1.81
CA GLN A 47 -11.04 13.86 -1.28
C GLN A 47 -11.70 13.01 -2.37
N TYR A 48 -11.95 13.55 -3.57
CA TYR A 48 -12.55 12.81 -4.68
C TYR A 48 -11.53 12.51 -5.78
N SER A 49 -11.60 11.32 -6.34
CA SER A 49 -10.79 10.99 -7.51
C SER A 49 -11.22 11.82 -8.72
N ARG A 50 -10.27 12.17 -9.59
CA ARG A 50 -10.58 12.88 -10.84
C ARG A 50 -11.62 12.14 -11.70
N ALA A 51 -11.58 10.81 -11.74
CA ALA A 51 -12.55 10.00 -12.46
C ALA A 51 -13.97 10.17 -11.90
N ARG A 52 -14.12 10.21 -10.54
CA ARG A 52 -15.41 10.48 -9.91
C ARG A 52 -15.94 11.87 -10.24
N LEU A 53 -15.09 12.88 -10.15
CA LEU A 53 -15.46 14.26 -10.52
C LEU A 53 -15.88 14.37 -11.99
N GLN A 54 -15.19 13.68 -12.90
CA GLN A 54 -15.58 13.57 -14.31
C GLN A 54 -16.96 12.92 -14.46
N GLY A 55 -17.20 11.80 -13.79
CA GLY A 55 -18.52 11.16 -13.80
C GLY A 55 -19.63 12.09 -13.31
N TRP A 56 -19.41 12.87 -12.25
CA TRP A 56 -20.38 13.86 -11.76
C TRP A 56 -20.63 15.01 -12.74
N ILE A 57 -19.58 15.47 -13.45
CA ILE A 57 -19.72 16.47 -14.51
C ILE A 57 -20.55 15.90 -15.67
N GLU A 58 -20.26 14.68 -16.11
CA GLU A 58 -20.97 14.01 -17.20
C GLU A 58 -22.43 13.72 -16.84
N ALA A 59 -22.71 13.35 -15.58
CA ALA A 59 -24.06 13.15 -15.06
C ALA A 59 -24.84 14.47 -14.84
N GLY A 60 -24.22 15.65 -15.06
CA GLY A 60 -24.85 16.94 -14.86
C GLY A 60 -25.02 17.36 -13.41
N ALA A 61 -24.39 16.64 -12.47
CA ALA A 61 -24.42 16.95 -11.05
C ALA A 61 -23.55 18.17 -10.65
N VAL A 62 -22.75 18.70 -11.58
CA VAL A 62 -21.89 19.87 -11.39
C VAL A 62 -22.43 21.05 -12.19
N LYS A 63 -22.67 22.18 -11.54
CA LYS A 63 -23.04 23.45 -12.16
C LYS A 63 -21.97 24.50 -11.87
N VAL A 64 -21.57 25.24 -12.91
CA VAL A 64 -20.64 26.38 -12.83
C VAL A 64 -21.40 27.63 -13.22
N ASP A 65 -21.52 28.60 -12.32
CA ASP A 65 -22.39 29.79 -12.49
C ASP A 65 -23.81 29.42 -12.97
N GLY A 66 -24.35 28.34 -12.38
CA GLY A 66 -25.69 27.82 -12.71
C GLY A 66 -25.77 27.02 -14.01
N ARG A 67 -24.69 26.87 -14.80
CA ARG A 67 -24.66 26.18 -16.09
C ARG A 67 -23.90 24.88 -16.04
N GLN A 68 -24.26 23.93 -16.88
CA GLN A 68 -23.45 22.70 -17.08
C GLN A 68 -22.28 23.03 -18.04
N MET A 69 -21.08 22.54 -17.64
CA MET A 69 -19.86 22.60 -18.45
C MET A 69 -19.30 21.17 -18.64
N ARG A 70 -18.52 20.97 -19.70
CA ARG A 70 -17.81 19.70 -19.90
C ARG A 70 -16.52 19.68 -19.09
N GLY A 71 -16.08 18.53 -18.63
CA GLY A 71 -14.86 18.39 -17.84
C GLY A 71 -13.60 18.93 -18.53
N LYS A 72 -13.57 18.98 -19.86
CA LYS A 72 -12.47 19.53 -20.67
C LYS A 72 -12.52 21.04 -20.89
N ASP A 73 -13.63 21.69 -20.57
CA ASP A 73 -13.78 23.14 -20.77
C ASP A 73 -12.91 23.87 -19.75
N LYS A 74 -12.33 25.01 -20.18
CA LYS A 74 -11.43 25.80 -19.32
C LYS A 74 -12.23 26.73 -18.42
N VAL A 75 -11.78 26.86 -17.16
CA VAL A 75 -12.32 27.82 -16.21
C VAL A 75 -11.49 29.11 -16.20
N LEU A 76 -12.10 30.21 -15.76
CA LEU A 76 -11.49 31.54 -15.73
C LEU A 76 -10.96 31.92 -14.36
N GLY A 77 -11.41 31.23 -13.29
CA GLY A 77 -11.19 31.58 -11.90
C GLY A 77 -12.22 32.59 -11.41
N GLY A 78 -12.77 32.34 -10.21
CA GLY A 78 -13.84 33.15 -9.63
C GLY A 78 -15.25 32.58 -9.85
N GLU A 79 -15.42 31.56 -10.68
CA GLU A 79 -16.73 30.93 -10.89
C GLU A 79 -17.23 30.23 -9.64
N GLN A 80 -18.55 30.34 -9.42
CA GLN A 80 -19.24 29.58 -8.37
C GLN A 80 -19.59 28.18 -8.86
N VAL A 81 -19.07 27.17 -8.19
CA VAL A 81 -19.36 25.77 -8.50
C VAL A 81 -20.30 25.20 -7.44
N GLN A 82 -21.36 24.58 -7.92
CA GLN A 82 -22.30 23.80 -7.10
C GLN A 82 -22.25 22.34 -7.56
N ILE A 83 -22.12 21.45 -6.60
CA ILE A 83 -22.12 20.01 -6.85
C ILE A 83 -23.22 19.41 -5.97
N ALA A 84 -24.15 18.68 -6.59
CA ALA A 84 -25.18 17.89 -5.94
C ALA A 84 -25.07 16.46 -6.50
N ALA A 85 -24.28 15.63 -5.87
CA ALA A 85 -23.92 14.30 -6.39
C ALA A 85 -24.14 13.20 -5.35
N ARG A 86 -24.51 12.03 -5.83
CA ARG A 86 -24.56 10.80 -5.03
C ARG A 86 -23.18 10.16 -5.01
N LEU A 87 -22.72 9.80 -3.82
CA LEU A 87 -21.56 8.93 -3.66
C LEU A 87 -22.00 7.50 -3.97
N GLU A 88 -21.60 7.00 -5.13
CA GLU A 88 -21.82 5.61 -5.49
C GLU A 88 -20.69 4.73 -4.95
N ALA A 89 -21.04 3.57 -4.46
CA ALA A 89 -20.07 2.54 -4.11
C ALA A 89 -19.32 2.07 -5.37
N ASP A 90 -18.04 1.73 -5.22
CA ASP A 90 -17.29 1.04 -6.28
C ASP A 90 -17.61 -0.46 -6.17
N ASP A 91 -18.61 -0.93 -6.91
CA ASP A 91 -19.11 -2.31 -6.92
C ASP A 91 -18.27 -3.27 -7.77
N ARG A 92 -17.25 -2.75 -8.46
CA ARG A 92 -16.36 -3.58 -9.31
C ARG A 92 -15.51 -4.58 -8.52
N VAL A 93 -15.37 -4.39 -7.22
CA VAL A 93 -14.61 -5.27 -6.33
C VAL A 93 -15.56 -5.88 -5.30
N VAL A 94 -15.76 -7.18 -5.35
CA VAL A 94 -16.68 -7.91 -4.46
C VAL A 94 -16.06 -8.07 -3.08
N ALA A 95 -16.86 -7.90 -2.02
CA ALA A 95 -16.44 -8.16 -0.64
C ALA A 95 -16.23 -9.66 -0.41
N GLU A 96 -15.11 -10.04 0.19
CA GLU A 96 -14.77 -11.42 0.52
C GLU A 96 -14.25 -11.51 1.96
N ALA A 97 -14.94 -12.26 2.81
CA ALA A 97 -14.52 -12.46 4.19
C ALA A 97 -13.21 -13.27 4.25
N GLN A 98 -12.15 -12.62 4.72
CA GLN A 98 -10.84 -13.21 4.94
C GLN A 98 -10.29 -12.72 6.29
N PRO A 99 -9.52 -13.53 7.02
CA PRO A 99 -8.92 -13.10 8.27
C PRO A 99 -7.91 -11.97 8.02
N LEU A 100 -8.09 -10.84 8.72
CA LEU A 100 -7.17 -9.72 8.71
C LEU A 100 -6.66 -9.45 10.13
N ALA A 101 -5.34 -9.31 10.26
CA ALA A 101 -4.72 -8.87 11.50
C ALA A 101 -4.81 -7.34 11.62
N VAL A 102 -5.89 -6.86 12.24
CA VAL A 102 -6.10 -5.42 12.52
C VAL A 102 -5.29 -5.03 13.75
N VAL A 103 -4.24 -4.22 13.56
CA VAL A 103 -3.35 -3.72 14.63
C VAL A 103 -3.95 -2.51 15.33
N HIS A 104 -4.64 -1.66 14.57
CA HIS A 104 -5.33 -0.48 15.08
C HIS A 104 -6.58 -0.20 14.26
N GLN A 105 -7.59 0.32 14.96
CA GLN A 105 -8.85 0.75 14.36
C GLN A 105 -9.42 1.93 15.13
N ASP A 106 -9.81 2.97 14.37
CA ASP A 106 -10.62 4.07 14.87
C ASP A 106 -11.64 4.52 13.81
N ARG A 107 -12.22 5.72 13.97
CA ARG A 107 -13.19 6.25 13.00
C ARG A 107 -12.58 6.68 11.67
N ALA A 108 -11.29 7.01 11.66
CA ALA A 108 -10.59 7.59 10.50
C ALA A 108 -9.73 6.59 9.74
N LEU A 109 -9.15 5.59 10.41
CA LEU A 109 -8.22 4.65 9.80
C LEU A 109 -8.24 3.25 10.41
N PHE A 110 -7.74 2.29 9.63
CA PHE A 110 -7.23 1.00 10.10
C PHE A 110 -5.72 0.95 9.90
N VAL A 111 -5.03 0.21 10.75
CA VAL A 111 -3.66 -0.30 10.48
C VAL A 111 -3.73 -1.82 10.44
N ILE A 112 -3.31 -2.39 9.33
CA ILE A 112 -3.38 -3.82 9.06
C ILE A 112 -1.95 -4.38 9.02
N ASN A 113 -1.71 -5.50 9.69
CA ASN A 113 -0.51 -6.31 9.49
C ASN A 113 -0.81 -7.34 8.40
N LYS A 114 -0.45 -7.00 7.15
CA LYS A 114 -0.71 -7.84 5.98
C LYS A 114 0.13 -9.12 6.03
N PRO A 115 -0.45 -10.33 5.91
CA PRO A 115 0.33 -11.56 5.77
C PRO A 115 1.09 -11.59 4.43
N PRO A 116 2.16 -12.38 4.31
CA PRO A 116 2.75 -12.71 3.01
C PRO A 116 1.75 -13.51 2.17
N GLY A 117 1.89 -13.48 0.84
CA GLY A 117 1.02 -14.18 -0.11
C GLY A 117 -0.26 -13.42 -0.49
N MET A 118 -0.69 -12.42 0.28
CA MET A 118 -1.88 -11.62 0.00
C MET A 118 -1.55 -10.44 -0.93
N VAL A 119 -2.27 -10.34 -2.06
CA VAL A 119 -2.20 -9.18 -2.97
C VAL A 119 -3.02 -8.02 -2.39
N VAL A 120 -2.56 -6.79 -2.57
CA VAL A 120 -3.26 -5.61 -2.02
C VAL A 120 -4.49 -5.23 -2.83
N HIS A 121 -4.39 -5.17 -4.16
CA HIS A 121 -5.48 -4.77 -5.06
C HIS A 121 -5.75 -5.84 -6.11
N PRO A 122 -6.99 -6.00 -6.58
CA PRO A 122 -7.28 -6.81 -7.76
C PRO A 122 -6.46 -6.36 -8.98
N GLY A 123 -6.05 -7.30 -9.80
CA GLY A 123 -5.29 -7.06 -11.00
C GLY A 123 -5.16 -8.29 -11.88
N ALA A 124 -4.42 -8.18 -12.98
CA ALA A 124 -4.20 -9.30 -13.89
C ALA A 124 -3.61 -10.50 -13.15
N GLY A 125 -4.30 -11.64 -13.20
CA GLY A 125 -3.92 -12.88 -12.52
C GLY A 125 -4.33 -13.00 -11.04
N ASN A 126 -4.94 -11.95 -10.44
CA ASN A 126 -5.47 -11.96 -9.08
C ASN A 126 -6.74 -11.08 -9.04
N PRO A 127 -7.87 -11.52 -9.58
CA PRO A 127 -9.11 -10.73 -9.63
C PRO A 127 -9.83 -10.66 -8.27
N SER A 128 -9.53 -11.58 -7.37
CA SER A 128 -10.17 -11.82 -6.07
C SER A 128 -9.14 -12.17 -5.00
N HIS A 129 -9.59 -12.43 -3.77
CA HIS A 129 -8.76 -12.81 -2.62
C HIS A 129 -7.66 -11.79 -2.29
N THR A 130 -7.96 -10.50 -2.51
CA THR A 130 -7.04 -9.40 -2.22
C THR A 130 -7.37 -8.74 -0.88
N LEU A 131 -6.44 -7.95 -0.36
CA LEU A 131 -6.68 -7.14 0.83
C LEU A 131 -7.89 -6.20 0.61
N GLN A 132 -8.08 -5.67 -0.60
CA GLN A 132 -9.22 -4.83 -0.92
C GLN A 132 -10.56 -5.57 -0.77
N ASN A 133 -10.66 -6.82 -1.23
CA ASN A 133 -11.86 -7.65 -1.05
C ASN A 133 -12.14 -7.89 0.45
N ALA A 134 -11.09 -8.20 1.22
CA ALA A 134 -11.20 -8.43 2.66
C ALA A 134 -11.60 -7.17 3.45
N LEU A 135 -11.07 -6.01 3.06
CA LEU A 135 -11.42 -4.71 3.67
C LEU A 135 -12.89 -4.35 3.43
N LEU A 136 -13.43 -4.60 2.24
CA LEU A 136 -14.84 -4.39 1.93
C LEU A 136 -15.76 -5.30 2.76
N ALA A 137 -15.34 -6.52 3.07
CA ALA A 137 -16.08 -7.40 3.97
C ALA A 137 -15.95 -6.98 5.44
N LEU A 138 -14.80 -6.41 5.85
CA LEU A 138 -14.57 -5.93 7.20
C LEU A 138 -15.40 -4.66 7.51
N ASP A 139 -15.47 -3.73 6.56
CA ASP A 139 -16.23 -2.49 6.68
C ASP A 139 -16.85 -2.12 5.31
N PRO A 140 -18.13 -2.44 5.07
CA PRO A 140 -18.81 -2.15 3.81
C PRO A 140 -18.80 -0.66 3.42
N LYS A 141 -18.68 0.26 4.39
CA LYS A 141 -18.59 1.72 4.12
C LYS A 141 -17.34 2.08 3.31
N LEU A 142 -16.31 1.24 3.32
CA LEU A 142 -15.12 1.44 2.50
C LEU A 142 -15.40 1.41 0.98
N ALA A 143 -16.53 0.87 0.55
CA ALA A 143 -16.96 0.94 -0.85
C ALA A 143 -17.13 2.38 -1.36
N LEU A 144 -17.40 3.34 -0.46
CA LEU A 144 -17.50 4.76 -0.77
C LEU A 144 -16.13 5.47 -0.86
N VAL A 145 -15.07 4.85 -0.31
CA VAL A 145 -13.71 5.40 -0.27
C VAL A 145 -12.89 4.85 -1.45
N PRO A 146 -12.11 5.67 -2.16
CA PRO A 146 -11.33 5.19 -3.29
C PRO A 146 -10.46 3.98 -2.94
N ARG A 147 -10.54 2.91 -3.73
CA ARG A 147 -9.80 1.65 -3.51
C ARG A 147 -10.00 1.05 -2.12
N ALA A 148 -11.20 1.15 -1.57
CA ALA A 148 -11.50 0.73 -0.20
C ALA A 148 -10.53 1.33 0.85
N GLY A 149 -10.16 2.59 0.68
CA GLY A 149 -9.30 3.33 1.59
C GLY A 149 -7.79 3.06 1.47
N LEU A 150 -7.36 2.23 0.55
CA LEU A 150 -5.95 1.90 0.35
C LEU A 150 -5.19 3.07 -0.28
N VAL A 151 -4.26 3.67 0.46
CA VAL A 151 -3.44 4.82 0.04
C VAL A 151 -2.04 4.42 -0.43
N HIS A 152 -1.55 3.27 -0.01
CA HIS A 152 -0.28 2.68 -0.47
C HIS A 152 -0.38 1.16 -0.59
N ARG A 153 0.71 0.52 -0.98
CA ARG A 153 0.73 -0.92 -1.21
C ARG A 153 2.00 -1.59 -0.70
N LEU A 154 1.88 -2.86 -0.40
CA LEU A 154 2.98 -3.82 -0.25
C LEU A 154 2.94 -4.82 -1.41
N ASP A 155 4.07 -5.41 -1.76
CA ASP A 155 4.09 -6.51 -2.73
C ASP A 155 3.37 -7.73 -2.16
N LYS A 156 2.91 -8.66 -3.02
CA LYS A 156 2.18 -9.87 -2.63
C LYS A 156 2.85 -10.59 -1.45
N ASP A 157 4.13 -10.85 -1.57
CA ASP A 157 4.89 -11.67 -0.62
C ASP A 157 5.66 -10.83 0.43
N THR A 158 5.49 -9.51 0.42
CA THR A 158 5.94 -8.63 1.50
C THR A 158 4.88 -8.58 2.59
N SER A 159 5.27 -8.87 3.81
CA SER A 159 4.41 -8.80 5.00
C SER A 159 4.54 -7.47 5.73
N GLY A 160 3.64 -7.18 6.68
CA GLY A 160 3.77 -6.07 7.61
C GLY A 160 2.73 -4.97 7.46
N LEU A 161 3.03 -3.85 8.10
CA LEU A 161 2.10 -2.77 8.36
C LEU A 161 1.69 -1.98 7.11
N LEU A 162 0.40 -1.70 7.03
CA LEU A 162 -0.23 -0.91 5.98
C LEU A 162 -1.37 -0.10 6.58
N VAL A 163 -1.46 1.22 6.24
CA VAL A 163 -2.56 2.09 6.66
C VAL A 163 -3.67 2.12 5.61
N VAL A 164 -4.92 2.12 6.10
CA VAL A 164 -6.14 2.18 5.30
C VAL A 164 -7.01 3.30 5.83
N ALA A 165 -7.44 4.22 4.98
CA ALA A 165 -8.38 5.28 5.34
C ALA A 165 -9.81 4.72 5.43
N ARG A 166 -10.57 5.15 6.44
CA ARG A 166 -11.98 4.77 6.59
C ARG A 166 -12.95 5.82 6.06
N THR A 167 -12.48 7.04 5.83
CA THR A 167 -13.28 8.15 5.30
C THR A 167 -12.59 8.81 4.11
N LEU A 168 -13.35 9.55 3.30
CA LEU A 168 -12.81 10.30 2.16
C LEU A 168 -11.81 11.36 2.61
N GLU A 169 -12.11 12.05 3.72
CA GLU A 169 -11.27 13.09 4.29
C GLU A 169 -9.93 12.51 4.79
N ALA A 170 -9.99 11.37 5.50
CA ALA A 170 -8.79 10.67 5.94
C ALA A 170 -7.97 10.17 4.75
N HIS A 171 -8.64 9.65 3.70
CA HIS A 171 -7.97 9.20 2.48
C HIS A 171 -7.21 10.35 1.81
N ALA A 172 -7.85 11.51 1.61
CA ALA A 172 -7.20 12.68 1.00
C ALA A 172 -5.98 13.15 1.80
N ARG A 173 -6.11 13.25 3.14
CA ARG A 173 -5.01 13.66 4.02
C ARG A 173 -3.84 12.66 4.02
N LEU A 174 -4.13 11.37 4.09
CA LEU A 174 -3.08 10.34 4.02
C LEU A 174 -2.38 10.30 2.66
N VAL A 175 -3.11 10.53 1.56
CA VAL A 175 -2.51 10.64 0.22
C VAL A 175 -1.60 11.87 0.12
N ALA A 176 -2.01 13.02 0.67
CA ALA A 176 -1.18 14.23 0.75
C ALA A 176 0.08 13.98 1.57
N ALA A 177 -0.05 13.45 2.79
CA ALA A 177 1.06 13.12 3.67
C ALA A 177 2.06 12.12 3.07
N LEU A 178 1.58 11.14 2.25
CA LEU A 178 2.45 10.27 1.47
C LEU A 178 3.20 11.03 0.37
N GLY A 179 2.56 12.01 -0.27
CA GLY A 179 3.17 12.88 -1.28
C GLY A 179 4.25 13.79 -0.68
N GLU A 180 4.02 14.28 0.51
CA GLU A 180 4.91 15.15 1.31
C GLU A 180 5.97 14.37 2.09
N ARG A 181 5.95 13.02 2.01
CA ARG A 181 6.90 12.10 2.69
C ARG A 181 6.80 12.13 4.22
N GLU A 182 5.67 12.54 4.76
CA GLU A 182 5.43 12.64 6.21
C GLU A 182 5.06 11.30 6.86
N ILE A 183 4.73 10.26 6.08
CA ILE A 183 4.46 8.92 6.60
C ILE A 183 5.75 8.12 6.62
N GLU A 184 6.24 7.80 7.82
CA GLU A 184 7.41 6.95 7.99
C GLU A 184 7.06 5.49 7.78
N ARG A 185 7.75 4.85 6.83
CA ARG A 185 7.60 3.44 6.48
C ARG A 185 8.94 2.75 6.63
N ASN A 186 9.10 2.02 7.72
CA ASN A 186 10.33 1.33 8.02
C ASN A 186 10.16 -0.18 7.84
N TYR A 187 11.12 -0.78 7.19
CA TYR A 187 11.15 -2.19 6.84
C TYR A 187 12.38 -2.86 7.45
N ILE A 188 12.30 -4.16 7.60
CA ILE A 188 13.46 -5.03 7.79
C ILE A 188 13.60 -5.92 6.56
N ALA A 189 14.84 -6.13 6.14
CA ALA A 189 15.17 -7.02 5.04
C ALA A 189 16.42 -7.84 5.35
N ILE A 190 16.47 -9.08 4.87
CA ILE A 190 17.67 -9.92 4.95
C ILE A 190 18.28 -10.00 3.57
N CYS A 191 19.50 -9.49 3.42
CA CYS A 191 20.21 -9.40 2.15
C CYS A 191 21.30 -10.46 2.03
N THR A 192 21.54 -10.91 0.81
CA THR A 192 22.72 -11.72 0.46
C THR A 192 23.94 -10.82 0.38
N GLY A 193 25.02 -11.20 1.04
CA GLY A 193 26.29 -10.46 1.12
C GLY A 193 26.43 -9.72 2.44
N VAL A 194 27.69 -9.45 2.82
CA VAL A 194 28.02 -8.71 4.05
C VAL A 194 28.26 -7.26 3.70
N MET A 195 27.33 -6.40 4.13
CA MET A 195 27.41 -4.95 3.91
C MET A 195 28.43 -4.32 4.88
N THR A 196 29.25 -3.42 4.40
CA THR A 196 30.23 -2.68 5.22
C THR A 196 29.60 -1.56 6.04
N GLY A 197 28.52 -0.96 5.54
CA GLY A 197 27.82 0.15 6.20
C GLY A 197 26.41 0.36 5.68
N GLY A 198 25.72 1.32 6.27
CA GLY A 198 24.47 1.86 5.77
C GLY A 198 24.69 2.88 4.64
N GLY A 199 23.62 3.29 3.99
CA GLY A 199 23.67 4.26 2.90
C GLY A 199 22.31 4.67 2.38
N THR A 200 22.32 5.41 1.29
CA THR A 200 21.15 5.85 0.54
C THR A 200 21.29 5.40 -0.91
N VAL A 201 20.22 4.82 -1.44
CA VAL A 201 20.10 4.55 -2.88
C VAL A 201 19.11 5.56 -3.45
N ASP A 202 19.62 6.55 -4.16
CA ASP A 202 18.86 7.52 -4.93
C ASP A 202 19.02 7.17 -6.42
N ALA A 203 18.06 6.38 -6.92
CA ALA A 203 18.14 5.84 -8.27
C ALA A 203 16.72 5.66 -8.86
N PRO A 204 16.39 6.34 -9.97
CA PRO A 204 15.07 6.30 -10.55
C PRO A 204 14.65 4.90 -11.00
N ILE A 205 13.39 4.53 -10.77
CA ILE A 205 12.85 3.20 -11.08
C ILE A 205 11.81 3.30 -12.20
N GLY A 206 11.98 2.43 -13.20
CA GLY A 206 11.05 2.22 -14.30
C GLY A 206 10.79 0.74 -14.58
N ARG A 207 9.86 0.45 -15.50
CA ARG A 207 9.64 -0.93 -15.95
C ARG A 207 10.86 -1.43 -16.74
N HIS A 208 11.25 -2.69 -16.50
CA HIS A 208 12.32 -3.32 -17.26
C HIS A 208 11.95 -3.40 -18.76
N ARG A 209 12.88 -3.02 -19.64
CA ARG A 209 12.60 -2.89 -21.10
C ARG A 209 12.10 -4.17 -21.75
N ALA A 210 12.70 -5.31 -21.40
CA ALA A 210 12.39 -6.60 -21.99
C ALA A 210 11.41 -7.44 -21.14
N GLN A 211 11.40 -7.30 -19.82
CA GLN A 211 10.60 -8.12 -18.91
C GLN A 211 9.55 -7.26 -18.20
N ARG A 212 8.34 -7.18 -18.76
CA ARG A 212 7.26 -6.28 -18.31
C ARG A 212 6.83 -6.48 -16.84
N THR A 213 7.08 -7.64 -16.24
CA THR A 213 6.77 -7.95 -14.84
C THR A 213 7.84 -7.47 -13.86
N ARG A 214 9.01 -7.05 -14.37
CA ARG A 214 10.13 -6.55 -13.55
C ARG A 214 10.22 -5.03 -13.59
N MET A 215 10.74 -4.48 -12.48
CA MET A 215 11.20 -3.11 -12.39
C MET A 215 12.74 -3.08 -12.47
N ALA A 216 13.29 -1.93 -12.81
CA ALA A 216 14.75 -1.74 -12.89
C ALA A 216 15.10 -0.28 -12.61
N VAL A 217 16.32 -0.03 -12.14
CA VAL A 217 16.90 1.32 -12.12
C VAL A 217 17.10 1.78 -13.56
N ARG A 218 16.58 2.98 -13.87
CA ARG A 218 16.61 3.56 -15.21
C ARG A 218 16.60 5.09 -15.12
N ASN A 219 17.41 5.77 -15.94
CA ASN A 219 17.47 7.23 -15.98
C ASN A 219 16.16 7.91 -16.39
N ASP A 220 15.32 7.22 -17.19
CA ASP A 220 13.97 7.66 -17.58
C ASP A 220 12.89 7.15 -16.63
N GLY A 221 13.27 6.60 -15.47
CA GLY A 221 12.38 6.12 -14.42
C GLY A 221 11.80 7.28 -13.58
N ARG A 222 10.96 6.91 -12.62
CA ARG A 222 10.43 7.84 -11.62
C ARG A 222 11.37 7.91 -10.44
N GLU A 223 11.57 9.09 -9.88
CA GLU A 223 12.35 9.31 -8.64
C GLU A 223 12.04 8.25 -7.58
N ALA A 224 13.09 7.69 -7.01
CA ALA A 224 13.00 6.67 -5.98
C ALA A 224 14.20 6.78 -5.03
N VAL A 225 13.93 6.97 -3.74
CA VAL A 225 14.94 7.12 -2.68
C VAL A 225 14.67 6.12 -1.56
N THR A 226 15.70 5.35 -1.23
CA THR A 226 15.69 4.32 -0.18
C THR A 226 16.90 4.48 0.73
N HIS A 227 16.67 4.70 2.02
CA HIS A 227 17.72 4.68 3.03
C HIS A 227 17.81 3.31 3.66
N TYR A 228 19.04 2.85 3.95
CA TYR A 228 19.23 1.60 4.67
C TYR A 228 20.34 1.72 5.71
N ARG A 229 20.18 0.97 6.81
CA ARG A 229 21.17 0.84 7.88
C ARG A 229 21.39 -0.62 8.19
N VAL A 230 22.64 -1.01 8.36
CA VAL A 230 22.98 -2.36 8.83
C VAL A 230 22.46 -2.50 10.26
N ALA A 231 21.63 -3.51 10.49
CA ALA A 231 21.17 -3.89 11.83
C ALA A 231 22.07 -4.98 12.40
N GLU A 232 22.37 -6.02 11.59
CA GLU A 232 23.22 -7.13 12.00
C GLU A 232 23.94 -7.73 10.79
N ARG A 233 25.16 -8.25 11.02
CA ARG A 233 25.95 -8.94 10.02
C ARG A 233 26.08 -10.40 10.38
N TYR A 234 25.85 -11.25 9.40
CA TYR A 234 26.08 -12.68 9.47
C TYR A 234 27.22 -13.05 8.52
N ARG A 235 27.67 -14.29 8.54
CA ARG A 235 28.82 -14.78 7.73
C ARG A 235 28.78 -14.46 6.25
N ALA A 236 27.57 -14.49 5.62
CA ALA A 236 27.39 -14.19 4.21
C ALA A 236 26.11 -13.37 3.92
N HIS A 237 25.49 -12.85 4.96
CA HIS A 237 24.21 -12.15 4.87
C HIS A 237 24.18 -10.92 5.79
N THR A 238 23.26 -10.01 5.55
CA THR A 238 23.10 -8.82 6.37
C THR A 238 21.61 -8.56 6.63
N LEU A 239 21.24 -8.39 7.90
CA LEU A 239 19.95 -7.82 8.29
C LEU A 239 20.05 -6.29 8.20
N VAL A 240 19.15 -5.68 7.49
CA VAL A 240 19.11 -4.22 7.32
C VAL A 240 17.76 -3.66 7.72
N ARG A 241 17.78 -2.47 8.32
CA ARG A 241 16.62 -1.59 8.44
C ARG A 241 16.57 -0.69 7.23
N VAL A 242 15.39 -0.56 6.64
CA VAL A 242 15.18 0.22 5.40
C VAL A 242 14.08 1.24 5.64
N GLN A 243 14.30 2.49 5.23
CA GLN A 243 13.31 3.55 5.26
C GLN A 243 13.05 4.06 3.86
N LEU A 244 11.78 4.25 3.53
CA LEU A 244 11.34 4.74 2.22
C LEU A 244 10.93 6.21 2.27
N GLU A 245 11.52 7.05 1.41
CA GLU A 245 10.94 8.35 1.08
C GLU A 245 9.85 8.20 0.02
N THR A 246 10.10 7.42 -1.01
CA THR A 246 9.17 7.14 -2.12
C THR A 246 8.63 5.72 -2.02
N GLY A 247 7.56 5.40 -2.76
CA GLY A 247 6.94 4.06 -2.75
C GLY A 247 6.70 3.53 -4.17
N ARG A 248 7.77 3.25 -4.93
CA ARG A 248 7.64 2.65 -6.28
C ARG A 248 7.49 1.14 -6.18
N THR A 249 6.87 0.54 -7.19
CA THR A 249 6.72 -0.92 -7.29
C THR A 249 8.07 -1.60 -7.16
N HIS A 250 8.19 -2.58 -6.25
CA HIS A 250 9.40 -3.35 -5.95
C HIS A 250 10.61 -2.50 -5.50
N GLN A 251 10.42 -1.26 -5.03
CA GLN A 251 11.52 -0.30 -4.85
C GLN A 251 12.67 -0.84 -4.00
N ILE A 252 12.41 -1.33 -2.79
CA ILE A 252 13.45 -1.87 -1.90
C ILE A 252 14.20 -3.02 -2.57
N ARG A 253 13.46 -3.93 -3.19
CA ARG A 253 13.98 -5.11 -3.86
C ARG A 253 14.93 -4.75 -5.01
N VAL A 254 14.51 -3.79 -5.83
CA VAL A 254 15.32 -3.28 -6.97
C VAL A 254 16.55 -2.53 -6.48
N HIS A 255 16.39 -1.65 -5.49
CA HIS A 255 17.50 -0.84 -4.98
C HIS A 255 18.57 -1.70 -4.30
N LEU A 256 18.20 -2.63 -3.43
CA LEU A 256 19.15 -3.51 -2.77
C LEU A 256 19.84 -4.44 -3.78
N ALA A 257 19.13 -4.95 -4.78
CA ALA A 257 19.74 -5.72 -5.86
C ALA A 257 20.70 -4.87 -6.74
N HIS A 258 20.34 -3.61 -7.00
CA HIS A 258 21.15 -2.67 -7.78
C HIS A 258 22.52 -2.40 -7.13
N ILE A 259 22.56 -2.28 -5.81
CA ILE A 259 23.83 -2.10 -5.07
C ILE A 259 24.55 -3.41 -4.75
N GLY A 260 24.12 -4.54 -5.32
CA GLY A 260 24.78 -5.85 -5.20
C GLY A 260 24.40 -6.68 -3.98
N TYR A 261 23.39 -6.27 -3.21
CA TYR A 261 22.91 -6.95 -2.00
C TYR A 261 21.43 -7.36 -2.13
N PRO A 262 21.09 -8.28 -3.04
CA PRO A 262 19.70 -8.68 -3.25
C PRO A 262 19.11 -9.34 -2.00
N ILE A 263 17.79 -9.21 -1.84
CA ILE A 263 17.05 -9.79 -0.71
C ILE A 263 17.00 -11.32 -0.84
N ILE A 264 17.25 -12.05 0.25
CA ILE A 264 17.13 -13.51 0.30
C ILE A 264 15.71 -13.93 -0.13
N GLY A 265 15.63 -15.02 -0.89
CA GLY A 265 14.38 -15.64 -1.31
C GLY A 265 13.60 -14.84 -2.37
N ASP A 266 14.10 -13.69 -2.82
CA ASP A 266 13.42 -12.90 -3.86
C ASP A 266 13.40 -13.66 -5.20
N PRO A 267 12.23 -14.09 -5.71
CA PRO A 267 12.17 -14.91 -6.93
C PRO A 267 12.52 -14.13 -8.21
N VAL A 268 12.58 -12.79 -8.11
CA VAL A 268 12.77 -11.91 -9.27
C VAL A 268 14.18 -11.29 -9.31
N TYR A 269 14.72 -10.89 -8.15
CA TYR A 269 15.93 -10.07 -8.05
C TYR A 269 17.10 -10.74 -7.32
N ALA A 270 16.91 -11.88 -6.61
CA ALA A 270 17.95 -12.46 -5.74
C ALA A 270 19.18 -13.00 -6.49
N GLY A 271 19.06 -13.36 -7.76
CA GLY A 271 20.16 -14.01 -8.48
C GLY A 271 20.49 -15.40 -7.91
N ARG A 272 21.77 -15.79 -7.97
CA ARG A 272 22.24 -17.09 -7.41
C ARG A 272 22.31 -17.01 -5.89
N ARG A 273 21.84 -18.08 -5.22
CA ARG A 273 22.00 -18.26 -3.78
C ARG A 273 23.48 -18.32 -3.41
N ARG A 274 23.88 -17.59 -2.38
CA ARG A 274 25.23 -17.64 -1.83
C ARG A 274 25.18 -18.33 -0.45
N LEU A 275 25.96 -19.37 -0.28
CA LEU A 275 26.16 -20.05 0.99
C LEU A 275 27.56 -19.72 1.49
N PRO A 276 27.77 -19.44 2.80
CA PRO A 276 29.10 -19.30 3.36
C PRO A 276 29.83 -20.66 3.34
N ALA A 277 31.16 -20.65 3.20
CA ALA A 277 31.96 -21.88 3.28
C ALA A 277 31.74 -22.55 4.64
N GLY A 278 31.53 -23.88 4.65
CA GLY A 278 31.28 -24.62 5.89
C GLY A 278 30.03 -24.17 6.66
N CYS A 279 29.00 -23.72 5.95
CA CYS A 279 27.71 -23.38 6.58
C CYS A 279 27.04 -24.62 7.18
N SER A 280 26.24 -24.41 8.22
CA SER A 280 25.52 -25.50 8.86
C SER A 280 24.47 -26.11 7.92
N PRO A 281 24.15 -27.43 8.05
CA PRO A 281 23.05 -28.06 7.31
C PRO A 281 21.71 -27.33 7.55
N ALA A 282 21.49 -26.81 8.76
CA ALA A 282 20.32 -26.05 9.12
C ALA A 282 20.20 -24.75 8.30
N LEU A 283 21.28 -23.98 8.16
CA LEU A 283 21.31 -22.78 7.35
C LEU A 283 21.07 -23.11 5.86
N THR A 284 21.70 -24.16 5.35
CA THR A 284 21.50 -24.61 3.95
C THR A 284 20.03 -24.93 3.70
N ALA A 285 19.39 -25.67 4.61
CA ALA A 285 17.98 -26.04 4.52
C ALA A 285 17.08 -24.81 4.63
N ALA A 286 17.31 -23.91 5.60
CA ALA A 286 16.52 -22.72 5.81
C ALA A 286 16.53 -21.77 4.59
N LEU A 287 17.74 -21.49 4.06
CA LEU A 287 17.89 -20.69 2.82
C LEU A 287 17.28 -21.39 1.60
N GLY A 288 17.28 -22.73 1.60
CA GLY A 288 16.67 -23.56 0.56
C GLY A 288 15.16 -23.48 0.51
N ALA A 289 14.57 -23.52 1.69
CA ALA A 289 13.13 -23.58 1.88
C ALA A 289 12.45 -22.19 1.92
N PHE A 290 13.22 -21.10 2.09
CA PHE A 290 12.61 -19.76 2.21
C PHE A 290 12.00 -19.31 0.87
N PRO A 291 10.65 -19.14 0.79
CA PRO A 291 9.95 -19.15 -0.51
C PRO A 291 9.72 -17.77 -1.12
N ARG A 292 10.09 -16.68 -0.43
CA ARG A 292 9.71 -15.31 -0.78
C ARG A 292 10.81 -14.30 -0.45
N GLN A 293 10.69 -13.05 -0.88
CA GLN A 293 11.59 -12.01 -0.40
C GLN A 293 11.51 -11.87 1.12
N ALA A 294 12.64 -11.96 1.81
CA ALA A 294 12.77 -11.71 3.25
C ALA A 294 12.66 -10.21 3.53
N LEU A 295 11.43 -9.68 3.37
CA LEU A 295 11.09 -8.26 3.49
C LEU A 295 9.80 -8.11 4.27
N HIS A 296 9.83 -7.23 5.29
CA HIS A 296 8.72 -7.00 6.20
C HIS A 296 8.61 -5.51 6.56
N ALA A 297 7.41 -4.92 6.44
CA ALA A 297 7.10 -3.56 6.87
C ALA A 297 6.91 -3.56 8.40
N ALA A 298 8.00 -3.33 9.13
CA ALA A 298 8.07 -3.54 10.56
C ALA A 298 7.53 -2.38 11.40
N ARG A 299 7.66 -1.13 10.90
CA ARG A 299 7.21 0.07 11.64
C ARG A 299 6.52 1.04 10.69
N LEU A 300 5.43 1.62 11.17
CA LEU A 300 4.66 2.65 10.49
C LEU A 300 4.41 3.78 11.47
N ALA A 301 4.76 5.03 11.09
CA ALA A 301 4.45 6.20 11.90
C ALA A 301 3.87 7.31 11.00
N LEU A 302 2.86 8.02 11.53
CA LEU A 302 2.16 9.10 10.82
C LEU A 302 1.45 10.03 11.79
N ALA A 303 1.13 11.24 11.32
CA ALA A 303 0.17 12.09 12.00
C ALA A 303 -1.25 11.61 11.71
N HIS A 304 -2.07 11.42 12.77
CA HIS A 304 -3.46 10.98 12.61
C HIS A 304 -4.25 11.97 11.73
N PRO A 305 -4.93 11.49 10.66
CA PRO A 305 -5.49 12.37 9.62
C PRO A 305 -6.57 13.34 10.12
N THR A 306 -7.21 13.08 11.26
CA THR A 306 -8.24 13.95 11.81
C THR A 306 -7.74 14.79 12.98
N THR A 307 -6.96 14.21 13.89
CA THR A 307 -6.55 14.86 15.14
C THR A 307 -5.16 15.48 15.10
N GLY A 308 -4.33 15.14 14.10
CA GLY A 308 -2.92 15.57 13.99
C GLY A 308 -1.97 14.92 15.00
N ARG A 309 -2.46 14.06 15.91
CA ARG A 309 -1.60 13.36 16.89
C ARG A 309 -0.62 12.42 16.18
N SER A 310 0.63 12.42 16.59
CA SER A 310 1.61 11.44 16.13
C SER A 310 1.23 10.05 16.63
N LEU A 311 1.17 9.09 15.73
CA LEU A 311 0.87 7.68 15.98
C LEU A 311 1.95 6.81 15.39
N GLU A 312 2.25 5.72 16.08
CA GLU A 312 3.27 4.77 15.69
C GLU A 312 2.83 3.33 16.02
N TRP A 313 3.13 2.41 15.12
CA TRP A 313 2.89 0.98 15.31
C TRP A 313 4.09 0.18 14.84
N GLU A 314 4.33 -0.91 15.54
CA GLU A 314 5.34 -1.90 15.18
C GLU A 314 4.70 -3.29 15.01
N ALA A 315 5.26 -4.07 14.12
CA ALA A 315 4.91 -5.47 13.92
C ALA A 315 6.18 -6.31 13.91
N PRO A 316 6.25 -7.38 14.68
CA PRO A 316 7.38 -8.31 14.62
C PRO A 316 7.42 -9.02 13.26
N PRO A 317 8.60 -9.49 12.82
CA PRO A 317 8.69 -10.29 11.61
C PRO A 317 7.83 -11.55 11.72
N PRO A 318 7.21 -12.00 10.63
CA PRO A 318 6.43 -13.23 10.63
C PRO A 318 7.33 -14.44 10.91
N GLU A 319 6.71 -15.53 11.34
CA GLU A 319 7.41 -16.72 11.88
C GLU A 319 8.46 -17.31 10.93
N ASP A 320 8.20 -17.33 9.62
CA ASP A 320 9.15 -17.80 8.61
C ASP A 320 10.43 -16.94 8.59
N MET A 321 10.28 -15.62 8.67
CA MET A 321 11.40 -14.68 8.68
C MET A 321 12.12 -14.68 10.05
N ALA A 322 11.39 -14.77 11.15
CA ALA A 322 11.97 -14.89 12.49
C ALA A 322 12.81 -16.16 12.61
N ARG A 323 12.33 -17.30 12.12
CA ARG A 323 13.10 -18.56 12.06
C ARG A 323 14.35 -18.42 11.20
N LEU A 324 14.28 -17.75 10.05
CA LEU A 324 15.44 -17.52 9.21
C LEU A 324 16.51 -16.68 9.94
N ILE A 325 16.11 -15.63 10.67
CA ILE A 325 17.00 -14.80 11.47
C ILE A 325 17.69 -15.68 12.54
N ALA A 326 16.94 -16.45 13.31
CA ALA A 326 17.49 -17.31 14.35
C ALA A 326 18.50 -18.35 13.81
N VAL A 327 18.27 -18.89 12.62
CA VAL A 327 19.20 -19.83 11.99
C VAL A 327 20.49 -19.13 11.52
N LEU A 328 20.39 -17.89 11.01
CA LEU A 328 21.55 -17.08 10.64
C LEU A 328 22.41 -16.73 11.86
N GLU A 329 21.78 -16.36 12.98
CA GLU A 329 22.44 -16.09 14.27
C GLU A 329 23.17 -17.34 14.81
N ALA A 330 22.49 -18.49 14.80
CA ALA A 330 23.06 -19.74 15.26
C ALA A 330 24.30 -20.18 14.42
N ASP A 331 24.22 -20.03 13.08
CA ASP A 331 25.35 -20.33 12.18
C ASP A 331 26.54 -19.38 12.43
N GLN A 332 26.28 -18.11 12.69
CA GLN A 332 27.31 -17.14 13.06
C GLN A 332 28.01 -17.53 14.37
N GLN A 333 27.22 -17.80 15.43
CA GLN A 333 27.74 -18.19 16.73
C GLN A 333 28.54 -19.50 16.72
N GLN A 334 28.08 -20.49 15.94
CA GLN A 334 28.79 -21.75 15.77
C GLN A 334 30.16 -21.54 15.12
N HIS A 335 30.23 -20.67 14.11
CA HIS A 335 31.48 -20.36 13.44
C HIS A 335 32.48 -19.60 14.32
N GLU A 336 32.02 -18.70 15.17
CA GLU A 336 32.88 -17.95 16.12
C GLU A 336 33.50 -18.82 17.20
N ARG A 337 32.91 -19.99 17.49
CA ARG A 337 33.40 -20.96 18.46
C ARG A 337 34.39 -21.99 17.92
N THR A 338 34.54 -22.04 16.59
CA THR A 338 35.41 -22.97 15.88
C THR A 338 36.68 -22.28 15.41
#